data_413dc901360aa61024ba16bd98754d70
#
_entry.id   413dc901360aa61024ba16bd98754d70
#
_cell.length_a   1.000
_cell.length_b   1.000
_cell.length_c   1.000
_cell.angle_alpha   90.00
_cell.angle_beta   90.00
_cell.angle_gamma   90.00
#
_symmetry.space_group_name_H-M   'P 1'
#
loop_
_entity.id
_entity.type
_entity.pdbx_description
1 polymer ?
#
loop_
_entity_poly.entity_id
_entity_poly.type
_entity_poly.pdbx_seq_one_letter_code
_entity_poly.pdbx_strand_id
1 'polypeptide(L)'
;MTTTSKSILLLISDAVVRSAVRDALEHGGYLVTAVGDLGTAVDRLMESPPDLLIIRSYIEDIPGYDAATYLRTRQPGLKVLMIGGLIDDDRLVNRMTLEGFEFFPKPYPAAALIEKVKEVLDKRH
;
A
#
# COMPACT_ATOMS: atom_id res chain seq x y z
N MET A 1 25.26 9.55 11.69
CA MET A 1 24.68 8.62 10.74
C MET A 1 23.26 9.03 10.40
N THR A 2 22.96 9.13 9.14
CA THR A 2 21.62 9.50 8.71
C THR A 2 20.79 8.28 8.47
N THR A 3 19.59 8.27 9.02
CA THR A 3 18.60 7.23 8.72
C THR A 3 17.76 7.69 7.55
N THR A 4 17.78 6.94 6.47
CA THR A 4 16.96 7.25 5.31
C THR A 4 15.55 6.75 5.57
N SER A 5 14.58 7.66 5.53
CA SER A 5 13.17 7.28 5.68
C SER A 5 12.72 6.52 4.44
N LYS A 6 11.96 5.45 4.68
CA LYS A 6 11.36 4.69 3.58
C LYS A 6 10.19 5.47 3.00
N SER A 7 9.98 5.33 1.71
CA SER A 7 8.92 6.03 0.99
C SER A 7 7.73 5.12 0.73
N ILE A 8 6.54 5.67 0.91
CA ILE A 8 5.29 4.93 0.73
C ILE A 8 4.42 5.69 -0.25
N LEU A 9 3.92 4.98 -1.26
CA LEU A 9 2.85 5.49 -2.12
C LEU A 9 1.54 4.96 -1.56
N LEU A 10 0.66 5.87 -1.14
CA LEU A 10 -0.60 5.52 -0.51
C LEU A 10 -1.74 5.81 -1.50
N LEU A 11 -2.42 4.77 -1.94
CA LEU A 11 -3.51 4.90 -2.90
C LEU A 11 -4.84 4.53 -2.25
N ILE A 12 -5.59 5.55 -1.86
CA ILE A 12 -6.90 5.42 -1.21
C ILE A 12 -7.81 6.48 -1.81
N SER A 13 -8.95 6.05 -2.39
CA SER A 13 -9.87 6.99 -3.02
C SER A 13 -10.64 7.86 -2.02
N ASP A 14 -10.98 7.32 -0.84
CA ASP A 14 -11.68 8.07 0.19
C ASP A 14 -10.73 9.06 0.86
N ALA A 15 -11.03 10.35 0.74
CA ALA A 15 -10.14 11.42 1.23
C ALA A 15 -9.97 11.40 2.76
N VAL A 16 -11.02 11.05 3.50
CA VAL A 16 -10.96 11.02 4.97
C VAL A 16 -10.06 9.88 5.42
N VAL A 17 -10.27 8.68 4.87
CA VAL A 17 -9.45 7.52 5.20
C VAL A 17 -8.01 7.76 4.76
N ARG A 18 -7.81 8.29 3.56
CA ARG A 18 -6.48 8.59 3.02
C ARG A 18 -5.70 9.51 3.95
N SER A 19 -6.36 10.59 4.41
CA SER A 19 -5.72 11.56 5.30
C SER A 19 -5.34 10.93 6.64
N ALA A 20 -6.23 10.13 7.21
CA ALA A 20 -5.98 9.48 8.50
C ALA A 20 -4.82 8.50 8.42
N VAL A 21 -4.78 7.68 7.36
CA VAL A 21 -3.71 6.70 7.18
C VAL A 21 -2.38 7.42 6.91
N ARG A 22 -2.40 8.45 6.08
CA ARG A 22 -1.20 9.25 5.80
C ARG A 22 -0.62 9.82 7.09
N ASP A 23 -1.47 10.41 7.93
CA ASP A 23 -1.01 11.02 9.18
C ASP A 23 -0.36 9.98 10.09
N ALA A 24 -0.96 8.81 10.21
CA ALA A 24 -0.41 7.73 11.02
C ALA A 24 0.98 7.29 10.51
N LEU A 25 1.11 7.14 9.20
CA LEU A 25 2.38 6.73 8.59
C LEU A 25 3.46 7.79 8.74
N GLU A 26 3.11 9.05 8.57
CA GLU A 26 4.06 10.15 8.75
C GLU A 26 4.52 10.25 10.20
N HIS A 27 3.63 10.02 11.15
CA HIS A 27 4.00 9.94 12.56
C HIS A 27 4.98 8.79 12.82
N GLY A 28 4.90 7.72 12.05
CA GLY A 28 5.81 6.60 12.15
C GLY A 28 7.16 6.84 11.47
N GLY A 29 7.37 8.01 10.88
CA GLY A 29 8.65 8.39 10.28
C GLY A 29 8.78 8.08 8.80
N TYR A 30 7.69 7.73 8.12
CA TYR A 30 7.72 7.42 6.69
C TYR A 30 7.47 8.66 5.84
N LEU A 31 8.04 8.65 4.63
CA LEU A 31 7.77 9.67 3.63
C LEU A 31 6.57 9.18 2.80
N VAL A 32 5.46 9.88 2.87
CA VAL A 32 4.21 9.41 2.27
C VAL A 32 3.78 10.32 1.13
N THR A 33 3.53 9.71 -0.02
CA THR A 33 2.86 10.36 -1.14
C THR A 33 1.45 9.77 -1.22
N ALA A 34 0.45 10.56 -0.87
CA ALA A 34 -0.93 10.09 -0.80
C ALA A 34 -1.68 10.56 -2.04
N VAL A 35 -2.31 9.61 -2.73
CA VAL A 35 -3.05 9.89 -3.96
C VAL A 35 -4.41 9.20 -3.92
N GLY A 36 -5.35 9.71 -4.72
CA GLY A 36 -6.74 9.25 -4.67
C GLY A 36 -7.19 8.43 -5.88
N ASP A 37 -6.38 8.33 -6.91
CA ASP A 37 -6.77 7.61 -8.13
C ASP A 37 -5.56 6.92 -8.76
N LEU A 38 -5.86 5.94 -9.61
CA LEU A 38 -4.82 5.12 -10.21
C LEU A 38 -3.94 5.92 -11.18
N GLY A 39 -4.51 6.84 -11.92
CA GLY A 39 -3.74 7.66 -12.87
C GLY A 39 -2.66 8.47 -12.16
N THR A 40 -3.02 9.14 -11.06
CA THR A 40 -2.06 9.90 -10.26
C THR A 40 -1.02 8.97 -9.63
N ALA A 41 -1.46 7.78 -9.20
CA ALA A 41 -0.54 6.79 -8.62
C ALA A 41 0.53 6.38 -9.64
N VAL A 42 0.14 6.14 -10.89
CA VAL A 42 1.09 5.80 -11.95
C VAL A 42 2.11 6.92 -12.13
N ASP A 43 1.64 8.17 -12.20
CA ASP A 43 2.53 9.32 -12.39
C ASP A 43 3.55 9.42 -11.25
N ARG A 44 3.10 9.29 -10.01
CA ARG A 44 3.98 9.40 -8.85
C ARG A 44 4.97 8.25 -8.79
N LEU A 45 4.51 7.04 -9.09
CA LEU A 45 5.37 5.86 -9.09
C LEU A 45 6.48 5.98 -10.14
N MET A 46 6.16 6.53 -11.31
CA MET A 46 7.14 6.70 -12.38
C MET A 46 8.14 7.82 -12.08
N GLU A 47 7.70 8.86 -11.37
CA GLU A 47 8.59 9.97 -10.97
C GLU A 47 9.58 9.54 -9.90
N SER A 48 9.10 8.79 -8.91
CA SER A 48 9.91 8.40 -7.76
C SER A 48 9.39 7.07 -7.22
N PRO A 49 10.00 5.96 -7.64
CA PRO A 49 9.54 4.63 -7.20
C PRO A 49 9.56 4.52 -5.68
N PRO A 50 8.42 4.12 -5.07
CA PRO A 50 8.35 3.99 -3.63
C PRO A 50 8.94 2.67 -3.14
N ASP A 51 9.21 2.61 -1.84
CA ASP A 51 9.63 1.36 -1.20
C ASP A 51 8.44 0.44 -0.95
N LEU A 52 7.24 1.01 -0.83
CA LEU A 52 6.03 0.26 -0.53
C LEU A 52 4.82 0.95 -1.13
N LEU A 53 3.91 0.17 -1.69
CA LEU A 53 2.57 0.62 -2.07
C LEU A 53 1.59 0.14 -1.01
N ILE A 54 0.81 1.07 -0.45
CA ILE A 54 -0.33 0.73 0.40
C ILE A 54 -1.59 1.08 -0.35
N ILE A 55 -2.49 0.13 -0.48
CA ILE A 55 -3.68 0.25 -1.31
C ILE A 55 -4.85 -0.44 -0.62
N ARG A 56 -6.07 0.03 -0.86
CA ARG A 56 -7.26 -0.64 -0.33
C ARG A 56 -7.74 -1.72 -1.28
N SER A 57 -8.64 -2.57 -0.78
CA SER A 57 -9.23 -3.66 -1.56
C SER A 57 -9.93 -3.18 -2.82
N TYR A 58 -10.44 -1.94 -2.78
CA TYR A 58 -11.05 -1.29 -3.95
C TYR A 58 -10.62 0.17 -4.03
N ILE A 59 -10.33 0.62 -5.25
CA ILE A 59 -10.11 2.01 -5.58
C ILE A 59 -11.30 2.42 -6.43
N GLU A 60 -12.29 3.05 -5.80
CA GLU A 60 -13.60 3.26 -6.40
C GLU A 60 -14.18 1.91 -6.80
N ASP A 61 -14.39 1.64 -8.08
CA ASP A 61 -14.88 0.35 -8.55
C ASP A 61 -13.78 -0.56 -9.12
N ILE A 62 -12.51 -0.14 -9.01
CA ILE A 62 -11.39 -0.95 -9.47
C ILE A 62 -10.90 -1.84 -8.33
N PRO A 63 -10.86 -3.16 -8.50
CA PRO A 63 -10.29 -4.02 -7.47
C PRO A 63 -8.83 -3.65 -7.19
N GLY A 64 -8.48 -3.58 -5.90
CA GLY A 64 -7.11 -3.24 -5.50
C GLY A 64 -6.07 -4.18 -6.09
N TYR A 65 -6.40 -5.46 -6.22
CA TYR A 65 -5.52 -6.43 -6.85
C TYR A 65 -5.16 -6.02 -8.28
N ASP A 66 -6.18 -5.60 -9.07
CA ASP A 66 -5.95 -5.19 -10.45
C ASP A 66 -5.09 -3.94 -10.51
N ALA A 67 -5.37 -2.96 -9.66
CA ALA A 67 -4.58 -1.73 -9.61
C ALA A 67 -3.13 -2.00 -9.20
N ALA A 68 -2.93 -2.82 -8.17
CA ALA A 68 -1.58 -3.16 -7.69
C ALA A 68 -0.80 -3.95 -8.74
N THR A 69 -1.46 -4.88 -9.42
CA THR A 69 -0.82 -5.66 -10.48
C THR A 69 -0.39 -4.76 -11.62
N TYR A 70 -1.23 -3.80 -11.99
CA TYR A 70 -0.88 -2.83 -13.02
C TYR A 70 0.34 -2.01 -12.61
N LEU A 71 0.37 -1.53 -11.37
CA LEU A 71 1.52 -0.76 -10.88
C LEU A 71 2.79 -1.59 -10.86
N ARG A 72 2.68 -2.89 -10.56
CA ARG A 72 3.84 -3.79 -10.61
C ARG A 72 4.40 -3.98 -12.01
N THR A 73 3.59 -3.81 -13.05
CA THR A 73 4.13 -3.86 -14.41
C THR A 73 5.06 -2.69 -14.66
N ARG A 74 4.84 -1.57 -13.96
CA ARG A 74 5.69 -0.38 -14.06
C ARG A 74 6.90 -0.43 -13.17
N GLN A 75 6.79 -1.14 -12.03
CA GLN A 75 7.89 -1.29 -11.10
C GLN A 75 7.93 -2.74 -10.61
N PRO A 76 8.63 -3.63 -11.33
CA PRO A 76 8.79 -5.02 -10.87
C PRO A 76 9.46 -5.06 -9.50
N GLY A 77 8.97 -5.92 -8.64
CA GLY A 77 9.49 -6.03 -7.27
C GLY A 77 8.84 -5.09 -6.28
N LEU A 78 7.86 -4.29 -6.70
CA LEU A 78 7.13 -3.40 -5.80
C LEU A 78 6.47 -4.19 -4.69
N LYS A 79 6.77 -3.82 -3.45
CA LYS A 79 6.10 -4.41 -2.29
C LYS A 79 4.72 -3.80 -2.14
N VAL A 80 3.72 -4.63 -1.84
CA VAL A 80 2.34 -4.18 -1.74
C VAL A 80 1.72 -4.64 -0.42
N LEU A 81 1.15 -3.70 0.31
CA LEU A 81 0.34 -3.97 1.49
C LEU A 81 -1.09 -3.53 1.19
N MET A 82 -2.01 -4.47 1.20
CA MET A 82 -3.42 -4.17 0.97
C MET A 82 -4.13 -4.05 2.32
N ILE A 83 -4.77 -2.91 2.53
CA ILE A 83 -5.51 -2.65 3.76
C ILE A 83 -7.00 -2.58 3.42
N GLY A 84 -7.85 -2.97 4.36
CA GLY A 84 -9.28 -2.78 4.16
C GLY A 84 -10.10 -3.99 4.51
N GLY A 85 -11.31 -4.02 3.95
CA GLY A 85 -12.29 -5.05 4.23
C GLY A 85 -11.87 -6.42 3.71
N LEU A 86 -12.60 -7.41 4.18
CA LEU A 86 -12.37 -8.80 3.78
C LEU A 86 -12.47 -8.98 2.28
N ILE A 87 -11.53 -9.69 1.73
CA ILE A 87 -11.66 -10.23 0.38
C ILE A 87 -12.27 -11.62 0.55
N ASP A 88 -13.51 -11.75 0.14
CA ASP A 88 -14.27 -12.99 0.36
C ASP A 88 -14.11 -13.93 -0.83
N ASP A 89 -12.86 -14.22 -1.17
CA ASP A 89 -12.51 -15.12 -2.27
C ASP A 89 -11.16 -15.76 -1.95
N ASP A 90 -11.22 -16.98 -1.44
CA ASP A 90 -10.02 -17.70 -1.01
C ASP A 90 -9.03 -17.92 -2.16
N ARG A 91 -9.52 -18.14 -3.37
CA ARG A 91 -8.63 -18.33 -4.52
C ARG A 91 -7.84 -17.08 -4.82
N LEU A 92 -8.51 -15.93 -4.76
CA LEU A 92 -7.86 -14.66 -5.00
C LEU A 92 -6.84 -14.36 -3.91
N VAL A 93 -7.21 -14.56 -2.64
CA VAL A 93 -6.30 -14.35 -1.51
C VAL A 93 -5.07 -15.24 -1.65
N ASN A 94 -5.26 -16.51 -1.98
CA ASN A 94 -4.14 -17.43 -2.16
C ASN A 94 -3.22 -16.98 -3.30
N ARG A 95 -3.78 -16.55 -4.42
CA ARG A 95 -2.99 -16.04 -5.54
C ARG A 95 -2.19 -14.81 -5.12
N MET A 96 -2.84 -13.86 -4.46
CA MET A 96 -2.18 -12.63 -4.03
C MET A 96 -1.04 -12.92 -3.05
N THR A 97 -1.26 -13.87 -2.14
CA THR A 97 -0.24 -14.29 -1.18
C THR A 97 0.97 -14.90 -1.90
N LEU A 98 0.71 -15.75 -2.89
CA LEU A 98 1.78 -16.36 -3.68
C LEU A 98 2.55 -15.31 -4.48
N GLU A 99 1.89 -14.23 -4.87
CA GLU A 99 2.52 -13.13 -5.60
C GLU A 99 3.19 -12.12 -4.68
N GLY A 100 3.21 -12.39 -3.38
CA GLY A 100 3.92 -11.56 -2.41
C GLY A 100 3.13 -10.37 -1.89
N PHE A 101 1.81 -10.33 -2.10
CA PHE A 101 0.98 -9.29 -1.50
C PHE A 101 0.75 -9.58 -0.02
N GLU A 102 0.82 -8.52 0.79
CA GLU A 102 0.52 -8.59 2.21
C GLU A 102 -0.84 -7.94 2.48
N PHE A 103 -1.47 -8.34 3.58
CA PHE A 103 -2.82 -7.87 3.92
C PHE A 103 -2.87 -7.34 5.34
N PHE A 104 -3.69 -6.33 5.56
CA PHE A 104 -3.94 -5.78 6.88
C PHE A 104 -5.43 -5.42 6.99
N PRO A 105 -6.23 -6.25 7.65
CA PRO A 105 -7.68 -6.02 7.72
C PRO A 105 -8.05 -4.90 8.71
N LYS A 106 -9.27 -4.38 8.56
CA LYS A 106 -9.85 -3.47 9.56
C LYS A 106 -10.03 -4.18 10.89
N PRO A 107 -9.98 -3.44 12.00
CA PRO A 107 -9.69 -2.01 12.13
C PRO A 107 -8.20 -1.72 11.96
N TYR A 108 -7.84 -0.42 11.79
CA TYR A 108 -6.44 -0.01 11.64
C TYR A 108 -5.98 0.82 12.83
N PRO A 109 -5.68 0.23 13.98
CA PRO A 109 -5.02 1.00 15.03
C PRO A 109 -3.67 1.47 14.49
N ALA A 110 -3.35 2.75 14.69
CA ALA A 110 -2.15 3.33 14.10
C ALA A 110 -0.89 2.55 14.47
N ALA A 111 -0.76 2.14 15.72
CA ALA A 111 0.41 1.39 16.15
C ALA A 111 0.53 0.04 15.43
N ALA A 112 -0.59 -0.66 15.24
CA ALA A 112 -0.60 -1.95 14.56
C ALA A 112 -0.26 -1.79 13.08
N LEU A 113 -0.75 -0.74 12.45
CA LEU A 113 -0.44 -0.45 11.05
C LEU A 113 1.06 -0.18 10.87
N ILE A 114 1.65 0.62 11.75
CA ILE A 114 3.08 0.93 11.70
C ILE A 114 3.92 -0.34 11.86
N GLU A 115 3.53 -1.23 12.80
CA GLU A 115 4.21 -2.51 12.99
C GLU A 115 4.13 -3.37 11.72
N LYS A 116 2.96 -3.42 11.09
CA LYS A 116 2.79 -4.20 9.86
C LYS A 116 3.62 -3.64 8.72
N VAL A 117 3.65 -2.32 8.57
CA VAL A 117 4.45 -1.66 7.54
C VAL A 117 5.93 -1.98 7.73
N LYS A 118 6.41 -1.91 8.96
CA LYS A 118 7.79 -2.22 9.27
C LYS A 118 8.11 -3.68 8.92
N GLU A 119 7.21 -4.60 9.28
CA GLU A 119 7.37 -6.02 8.96
C GLU A 119 7.49 -6.24 7.45
N VAL A 120 6.60 -5.62 6.66
CA VAL A 120 6.59 -5.78 5.21
C VAL A 120 7.86 -5.21 4.59
N LEU A 121 8.30 -4.03 5.05
CA LEU A 121 9.50 -3.38 4.52
C LEU A 121 10.76 -4.18 4.85
N ASP A 122 10.78 -4.87 5.98
CA ASP A 122 11.94 -5.66 6.40
C ASP A 122 12.03 -7.01 5.68
N LYS A 123 10.96 -7.45 5.05
CA LYS A 123 10.96 -8.73 4.32
C LYS A 123 11.81 -8.63 3.07
N ARG A 124 12.53 -9.71 2.78
CA ARG A 124 13.29 -9.85 1.54
C ARG A 124 12.52 -10.75 0.59
N HIS A 125 12.49 -10.35 -0.65
CA HIS A 125 11.87 -11.13 -1.70
C HIS A 125 12.89 -11.48 -2.77
#